data_4f252ba297d79adaaa78cb5fe2b1e1d7
#
_entry.id   4f252ba297d79adaaa78cb5fe2b1e1d7
#
_cell.length_a   1.000
_cell.length_b   1.000
_cell.length_c   1.000
_cell.angle_alpha   90.00
_cell.angle_beta   90.00
_cell.angle_gamma   90.00
#
_symmetry.space_group_name_H-M   'P 1'
#
loop_
_entity.id
_entity.type
_entity.pdbx_description
1 polymer ?
#
loop_
_entity_poly.entity_id
_entity_poly.type
_entity_poly.pdbx_seq_one_letter_code
_entity_poly.pdbx_strand_id
1 'polypeptide(L)'
;MNDVEIIEVAPRDGFQAVKPLIATERKIALIEELAACGFRRLEIGSFVSPKAIPQLADTGEVLRRVRLPAHLRIQALVANARGLEMAMAAGVRELVWVISVSESHNRANVNRSVDESFKAFETAWAGLGRDRPWLRLGLSTCFDCPWEGRVPEDNVVRLVERTIAAAPEVEIAICDTTGRASPDHVGSLFGRLMRRYASPKVTFAYHGHDTYNLGVTNAIEAYKAGVRVIDGAAGGLGGCPFAPG
;
A
#
# COMPACT_ATOMS: atom_id res chain seq x y z
N MET A 1 21.77 -5.64 -14.21
CA MET A 1 21.30 -4.79 -13.09
C MET A 1 19.88 -5.26 -12.78
N ASN A 2 19.58 -5.61 -11.53
CA ASN A 2 18.21 -5.91 -11.16
C ASN A 2 17.45 -4.57 -11.11
N ASP A 3 16.55 -4.36 -12.05
CA ASP A 3 15.80 -3.13 -12.16
C ASP A 3 14.90 -2.95 -10.93
N VAL A 4 14.79 -1.71 -10.44
CA VAL A 4 13.81 -1.32 -9.42
C VAL A 4 12.49 -1.03 -10.13
N GLU A 5 11.38 -1.58 -9.65
CA GLU A 5 10.05 -1.18 -10.04
C GLU A 5 9.58 -0.05 -9.12
N ILE A 6 9.29 1.10 -9.70
CA ILE A 6 8.62 2.20 -9.00
C ILE A 6 7.13 2.09 -9.28
N ILE A 7 6.33 2.04 -8.22
CA ILE A 7 4.87 2.09 -8.31
C ILE A 7 4.44 3.53 -8.10
N GLU A 8 3.70 4.08 -9.05
CA GLU A 8 3.14 5.43 -8.91
C GLU A 8 1.89 5.39 -8.03
N VAL A 9 1.93 6.04 -6.87
CA VAL A 9 0.83 6.03 -5.90
C VAL A 9 0.13 7.39 -5.70
N ALA A 10 0.55 8.44 -6.41
CA ALA A 10 -0.07 9.76 -6.29
C ALA A 10 -1.59 9.76 -6.54
N PRO A 11 -2.16 8.97 -7.48
CA PRO A 11 -3.60 8.96 -7.70
C PRO A 11 -4.40 8.39 -6.51
N ARG A 12 -3.77 7.60 -5.64
CA ARG A 12 -4.40 7.12 -4.41
C ARG A 12 -3.88 7.89 -3.21
N ASP A 13 -2.60 7.71 -2.87
CA ASP A 13 -2.02 8.25 -1.63
C ASP A 13 -1.89 9.78 -1.69
N GLY A 14 -1.43 10.28 -2.82
CA GLY A 14 -1.33 11.71 -3.06
C GLY A 14 -2.68 12.41 -3.01
N PHE A 15 -3.65 11.94 -3.80
CA PHE A 15 -4.95 12.60 -3.89
C PHE A 15 -5.72 12.59 -2.57
N GLN A 16 -5.66 11.50 -1.78
CA GLN A 16 -6.39 11.44 -0.51
C GLN A 16 -6.02 12.56 0.47
N ALA A 17 -4.80 13.09 0.38
CA ALA A 17 -4.31 14.15 1.26
C ALA A 17 -4.75 15.56 0.80
N VAL A 18 -5.21 15.70 -0.44
CA VAL A 18 -5.62 17.00 -1.02
C VAL A 18 -6.96 17.42 -0.43
N LYS A 19 -7.00 18.60 0.23
CA LYS A 19 -8.21 19.09 0.91
C LYS A 19 -9.35 19.48 -0.03
N PRO A 20 -9.14 20.27 -1.10
CA PRO A 20 -10.18 20.52 -2.09
C PRO A 20 -10.50 19.25 -2.87
N LEU A 21 -11.78 18.95 -3.09
CA LEU A 21 -12.14 17.82 -3.94
C LEU A 21 -11.64 18.05 -5.36
N ILE A 22 -10.87 17.10 -5.86
CA ILE A 22 -10.39 17.08 -7.25
C ILE A 22 -11.54 16.54 -8.11
N ALA A 23 -11.93 17.28 -9.13
CA ALA A 23 -12.95 16.83 -10.08
C ALA A 23 -12.49 15.53 -10.78
N THR A 24 -13.44 14.62 -11.03
CA THR A 24 -13.19 13.32 -11.66
C THR A 24 -12.43 13.46 -12.98
N GLU A 25 -12.81 14.44 -13.82
CA GLU A 25 -12.15 14.74 -15.09
C GLU A 25 -10.67 15.09 -14.90
N ARG A 26 -10.37 15.86 -13.84
CA ARG A 26 -8.99 16.25 -13.54
C ARG A 26 -8.16 15.05 -13.05
N LYS A 27 -8.77 14.17 -12.23
CA LYS A 27 -8.12 12.91 -11.84
C LYS A 27 -7.79 12.03 -13.03
N ILE A 28 -8.76 11.86 -13.94
CA ILE A 28 -8.59 11.06 -15.17
C ILE A 28 -7.42 11.63 -15.99
N ALA A 29 -7.42 12.94 -16.25
CA ALA A 29 -6.36 13.57 -17.03
C ALA A 29 -4.97 13.36 -16.38
N LEU A 30 -4.84 13.56 -15.06
CA LEU A 30 -3.59 13.35 -14.34
C LEU A 30 -3.14 11.88 -14.37
N ILE A 31 -4.07 10.94 -14.24
CA ILE A 31 -3.75 9.51 -14.30
C ILE A 31 -3.27 9.10 -15.70
N GLU A 32 -3.90 9.63 -16.75
CA GLU A 32 -3.49 9.37 -18.14
C GLU A 32 -2.09 9.96 -18.43
N GLU A 33 -1.80 11.16 -17.91
CA GLU A 33 -0.45 11.78 -17.98
C GLU A 33 0.60 10.93 -17.26
N LEU A 34 0.32 10.48 -16.02
CA LEU A 34 1.20 9.60 -15.26
C LEU A 34 1.41 8.25 -15.96
N ALA A 35 0.36 7.68 -16.53
CA ALA A 35 0.44 6.43 -17.29
C ALA A 35 1.36 6.54 -18.50
N ALA A 36 1.48 7.73 -19.10
CA ALA A 36 2.37 8.00 -20.22
C ALA A 36 3.85 8.17 -19.80
N CYS A 37 4.14 8.32 -18.49
CA CYS A 37 5.51 8.47 -17.98
C CYS A 37 6.32 7.17 -17.93
N GLY A 38 5.74 6.03 -18.33
CA GLY A 38 6.47 4.77 -18.45
C GLY A 38 6.46 3.91 -17.19
N PHE A 39 5.63 4.20 -16.22
CA PHE A 39 5.40 3.31 -15.07
C PHE A 39 4.83 1.97 -15.54
N ARG A 40 5.21 0.89 -14.85
CA ARG A 40 4.67 -0.45 -15.09
C ARG A 40 3.45 -0.75 -14.22
N ARG A 41 3.34 -0.07 -13.07
CA ARG A 41 2.27 -0.25 -12.08
C ARG A 41 1.85 1.09 -11.48
N LEU A 42 0.55 1.25 -11.29
CA LEU A 42 -0.05 2.46 -10.75
C LEU A 42 -1.17 2.11 -9.76
N GLU A 43 -1.18 2.77 -8.61
CA GLU A 43 -2.28 2.66 -7.64
C GLU A 43 -3.32 3.73 -7.94
N ILE A 44 -4.42 3.33 -8.58
CA ILE A 44 -5.37 4.25 -9.21
C ILE A 44 -6.35 4.90 -8.22
N GLY A 45 -6.54 4.31 -7.04
CA GLY A 45 -7.50 4.78 -6.05
C GLY A 45 -7.81 3.73 -5.00
N SER A 46 -8.95 3.87 -4.33
CA SER A 46 -9.37 2.94 -3.28
C SER A 46 -10.86 2.66 -3.29
N PHE A 47 -11.24 1.48 -2.77
CA PHE A 47 -12.62 1.09 -2.50
C PHE A 47 -12.86 1.06 -0.98
N VAL A 48 -12.58 2.17 -0.34
CA VAL A 48 -12.91 2.42 1.07
C VAL A 48 -14.21 3.20 1.20
N SER A 49 -14.69 3.38 2.44
CA SER A 49 -15.92 4.17 2.67
C SER A 49 -15.78 5.60 2.11
N PRO A 50 -16.70 6.06 1.24
CA PRO A 50 -16.71 7.44 0.76
C PRO A 50 -16.82 8.48 1.88
N LYS A 51 -17.38 8.09 3.03
CA LYS A 51 -17.45 8.97 4.21
C LYS A 51 -16.08 9.14 4.87
N ALA A 52 -15.24 8.12 4.81
CA ALA A 52 -13.89 8.17 5.37
C ALA A 52 -12.92 8.92 4.46
N ILE A 53 -12.97 8.64 3.15
CA ILE A 53 -12.11 9.30 2.15
C ILE A 53 -12.97 9.77 0.97
N PRO A 54 -13.63 10.94 1.11
CA PRO A 54 -14.50 11.50 0.04
C PRO A 54 -13.74 11.72 -1.27
N GLN A 55 -12.45 12.05 -1.19
CA GLN A 55 -11.58 12.30 -2.34
C GLN A 55 -11.49 11.12 -3.31
N LEU A 56 -11.65 9.89 -2.83
CA LEU A 56 -11.53 8.66 -3.64
C LEU A 56 -12.89 7.97 -3.87
N ALA A 57 -14.00 8.63 -3.55
CA ALA A 57 -15.34 8.06 -3.70
C ALA A 57 -15.71 7.71 -5.16
N ASP A 58 -15.07 8.36 -6.11
CA ASP A 58 -15.28 8.21 -7.55
C ASP A 58 -14.33 7.23 -8.23
N THR A 59 -13.52 6.44 -7.49
CA THR A 59 -12.55 5.49 -8.04
C THR A 59 -13.17 4.56 -9.09
N GLY A 60 -14.38 4.05 -8.86
CA GLY A 60 -15.06 3.19 -9.83
C GLY A 60 -15.46 3.93 -11.11
N GLU A 61 -15.78 5.23 -11.05
CA GLU A 61 -16.04 6.05 -12.22
C GLU A 61 -14.76 6.36 -12.99
N VAL A 62 -13.69 6.72 -12.29
CA VAL A 62 -12.35 6.90 -12.89
C VAL A 62 -11.94 5.67 -13.67
N LEU A 63 -12.01 4.47 -13.08
CA LEU A 63 -11.68 3.22 -13.73
C LEU A 63 -12.46 2.94 -15.02
N ARG A 64 -13.75 3.30 -15.07
CA ARG A 64 -14.57 3.12 -16.27
C ARG A 64 -14.23 4.07 -17.41
N ARG A 65 -13.66 5.24 -17.10
CA ARG A 65 -13.50 6.35 -18.05
C ARG A 65 -12.06 6.58 -18.48
N VAL A 66 -11.08 6.20 -17.63
CA VAL A 66 -9.66 6.40 -17.89
C VAL A 66 -9.17 5.52 -19.04
N ARG A 67 -8.29 6.06 -19.88
CA ARG A 67 -7.66 5.33 -20.99
C ARG A 67 -6.23 5.01 -20.61
N LEU A 68 -5.94 3.74 -20.40
CA LEU A 68 -4.64 3.29 -19.93
C LEU A 68 -3.96 2.38 -20.95
N PRO A 69 -2.62 2.44 -21.05
CA PRO A 69 -1.87 1.48 -21.88
C PRO A 69 -2.10 0.05 -21.40
N ALA A 70 -2.25 -0.90 -22.33
CA ALA A 70 -2.55 -2.29 -22.01
C ALA A 70 -1.47 -3.00 -21.16
N HIS A 71 -0.24 -2.49 -21.16
CA HIS A 71 0.87 -3.05 -20.36
C HIS A 71 0.91 -2.53 -18.93
N LEU A 72 0.14 -1.48 -18.62
CA LEU A 72 0.13 -0.87 -17.30
C LEU A 72 -0.73 -1.71 -16.35
N ARG A 73 -0.11 -2.18 -15.27
CA ARG A 73 -0.79 -2.90 -14.20
C ARG A 73 -1.45 -1.90 -13.24
N ILE A 74 -2.72 -2.15 -12.93
CA ILE A 74 -3.51 -1.25 -12.07
C ILE A 74 -3.82 -1.96 -10.78
N GLN A 75 -3.45 -1.33 -9.67
CA GLN A 75 -3.84 -1.76 -8.34
C GLN A 75 -4.78 -0.75 -7.68
N ALA A 76 -5.60 -1.23 -6.74
CA ALA A 76 -6.46 -0.39 -5.92
C ALA A 76 -6.47 -0.87 -4.47
N LEU A 77 -6.55 0.09 -3.54
CA LEU A 77 -6.58 -0.20 -2.12
C LEU A 77 -7.96 -0.63 -1.65
N VAL A 78 -8.00 -1.65 -0.80
CA VAL A 78 -9.18 -2.15 -0.10
C VAL A 78 -8.87 -2.34 1.38
N ALA A 79 -9.87 -2.18 2.25
CA ALA A 79 -9.71 -2.34 3.70
C ALA A 79 -10.65 -3.40 4.31
N ASN A 80 -11.52 -4.00 3.49
CA ASN A 80 -12.50 -5.00 3.95
C ASN A 80 -13.09 -5.79 2.77
N ALA A 81 -13.89 -6.82 3.07
CA ALA A 81 -14.53 -7.69 2.07
C ALA A 81 -15.42 -6.91 1.08
N ARG A 82 -16.17 -5.92 1.54
CA ARG A 82 -17.02 -5.11 0.65
C ARG A 82 -16.18 -4.32 -0.36
N GLY A 83 -15.08 -3.71 0.08
CA GLY A 83 -14.14 -3.02 -0.82
C GLY A 83 -13.52 -3.97 -1.83
N LEU A 84 -13.16 -5.19 -1.39
CA LEU A 84 -12.68 -6.25 -2.26
C LEU A 84 -13.70 -6.61 -3.36
N GLU A 85 -14.95 -6.86 -2.99
CA GLU A 85 -16.03 -7.16 -3.94
C GLU A 85 -16.22 -6.03 -4.97
N MET A 86 -16.25 -4.78 -4.49
CA MET A 86 -16.40 -3.60 -5.35
C MET A 86 -15.22 -3.44 -6.32
N ALA A 87 -13.99 -3.65 -5.85
CA ALA A 87 -12.79 -3.56 -6.68
C ALA A 87 -12.78 -4.64 -7.77
N MET A 88 -13.10 -5.89 -7.41
CA MET A 88 -13.21 -7.00 -8.37
C MET A 88 -14.32 -6.76 -9.40
N ALA A 89 -15.49 -6.27 -8.96
CA ALA A 89 -16.59 -5.92 -9.85
C ALA A 89 -16.23 -4.77 -10.80
N ALA A 90 -15.34 -3.87 -10.39
CA ALA A 90 -14.79 -2.80 -11.23
C ALA A 90 -13.65 -3.29 -12.18
N GLY A 91 -13.32 -4.58 -12.15
CA GLY A 91 -12.28 -5.17 -13.02
C GLY A 91 -10.86 -5.06 -12.50
N VAL A 92 -10.65 -4.63 -11.27
CA VAL A 92 -9.30 -4.57 -10.65
C VAL A 92 -8.79 -5.98 -10.42
N ARG A 93 -7.56 -6.26 -10.88
CA ARG A 93 -6.91 -7.58 -10.77
C ARG A 93 -5.68 -7.58 -9.86
N GLU A 94 -5.28 -6.42 -9.34
CA GLU A 94 -4.23 -6.29 -8.34
C GLU A 94 -4.78 -5.46 -7.16
N LEU A 95 -4.77 -6.05 -5.98
CA LEU A 95 -5.36 -5.45 -4.80
C LEU A 95 -4.31 -5.14 -3.74
N VAL A 96 -4.44 -3.98 -3.13
CA VAL A 96 -3.68 -3.60 -1.94
C VAL A 96 -4.60 -3.72 -0.74
N TRP A 97 -4.43 -4.77 0.05
CA TRP A 97 -5.14 -4.89 1.34
C TRP A 97 -4.29 -4.30 2.45
N VAL A 98 -4.85 -3.45 3.29
CA VAL A 98 -4.10 -2.73 4.33
C VAL A 98 -4.48 -3.20 5.74
N ILE A 99 -3.46 -3.47 6.57
CA ILE A 99 -3.58 -3.78 8.00
C ILE A 99 -2.45 -3.07 8.73
N SER A 100 -2.73 -2.48 9.89
CA SER A 100 -1.68 -1.84 10.70
C SER A 100 -1.00 -2.83 11.64
N VAL A 101 0.28 -2.63 11.90
CA VAL A 101 1.03 -3.43 12.88
C VAL A 101 0.67 -3.02 14.30
N SER A 102 0.42 -1.73 14.55
CA SER A 102 0.03 -1.23 15.86
C SER A 102 -1.47 -1.29 16.09
N GLU A 103 -1.89 -1.65 17.31
CA GLU A 103 -3.30 -1.74 17.70
C GLU A 103 -3.99 -0.39 17.66
N SER A 104 -3.35 0.66 18.17
CA SER A 104 -3.92 2.01 18.24
C SER A 104 -4.18 2.57 16.85
N HIS A 105 -3.22 2.41 15.93
CA HIS A 105 -3.41 2.85 14.55
C HIS A 105 -4.46 2.03 13.82
N ASN A 106 -4.48 0.71 14.01
CA ASN A 106 -5.47 -0.14 13.35
C ASN A 106 -6.90 0.21 13.82
N ARG A 107 -7.09 0.46 15.12
CA ARG A 107 -8.38 0.91 15.67
C ARG A 107 -8.79 2.28 15.11
N ALA A 108 -7.87 3.23 15.03
CA ALA A 108 -8.14 4.56 14.47
C ALA A 108 -8.45 4.52 12.98
N ASN A 109 -7.76 3.65 12.22
CA ASN A 109 -7.87 3.58 10.77
C ASN A 109 -9.09 2.79 10.28
N VAL A 110 -9.35 1.60 10.87
CA VAL A 110 -10.40 0.68 10.39
C VAL A 110 -11.40 0.27 11.48
N ASN A 111 -11.31 0.86 12.68
CA ASN A 111 -12.17 0.59 13.84
C ASN A 111 -12.20 -0.90 14.25
N ARG A 112 -11.06 -1.57 14.18
CA ARG A 112 -10.86 -2.99 14.54
C ARG A 112 -9.53 -3.19 15.22
N SER A 113 -9.40 -4.25 16.03
CA SER A 113 -8.10 -4.75 16.46
C SER A 113 -7.31 -5.29 15.27
N VAL A 114 -6.01 -5.45 15.45
CA VAL A 114 -5.14 -6.08 14.43
C VAL A 114 -5.62 -7.50 14.14
N ASP A 115 -5.95 -8.28 15.17
CA ASP A 115 -6.42 -9.65 15.02
C ASP A 115 -7.76 -9.75 14.27
N GLU A 116 -8.73 -8.88 14.60
CA GLU A 116 -10.00 -8.79 13.88
C GLU A 116 -9.81 -8.42 12.40
N SER A 117 -8.89 -7.51 12.10
CA SER A 117 -8.56 -7.12 10.73
C SER A 117 -7.93 -8.27 9.94
N PHE A 118 -7.03 -9.02 10.58
CA PHE A 118 -6.43 -10.20 9.98
C PHE A 118 -7.45 -11.32 9.73
N LYS A 119 -8.31 -11.64 10.71
CA LYS A 119 -9.40 -12.63 10.53
C LYS A 119 -10.34 -12.24 9.39
N ALA A 120 -10.67 -10.94 9.29
CA ALA A 120 -11.51 -10.46 8.19
C ALA A 120 -10.81 -10.62 6.83
N PHE A 121 -9.52 -10.35 6.75
CA PHE A 121 -8.71 -10.60 5.56
C PHE A 121 -8.67 -12.09 5.21
N GLU A 122 -8.28 -12.94 6.16
CA GLU A 122 -8.20 -14.41 6.00
C GLU A 122 -9.52 -15.00 5.47
N THR A 123 -10.63 -14.58 6.07
CA THR A 123 -11.97 -15.03 5.67
C THR A 123 -12.32 -14.58 4.24
N ALA A 124 -12.11 -13.28 3.93
CA ALA A 124 -12.42 -12.74 2.62
C ALA A 124 -11.52 -13.36 1.53
N TRP A 125 -10.23 -13.52 1.83
CA TRP A 125 -9.26 -14.09 0.89
C TRP A 125 -9.51 -15.56 0.61
N ALA A 126 -9.81 -16.35 1.64
CA ALA A 126 -10.18 -17.78 1.48
C ALA A 126 -11.45 -17.95 0.65
N GLY A 127 -12.41 -17.03 0.76
CA GLY A 127 -13.69 -17.08 0.04
C GLY A 127 -13.58 -16.88 -1.47
N LEU A 128 -12.46 -16.34 -2.00
CA LEU A 128 -12.29 -16.04 -3.43
C LEU A 128 -12.08 -17.28 -4.31
N GLY A 129 -11.80 -18.44 -3.75
CA GLY A 129 -11.56 -19.66 -4.54
C GLY A 129 -10.36 -19.54 -5.47
N ARG A 130 -10.56 -19.89 -6.77
CA ARG A 130 -9.50 -19.88 -7.78
C ARG A 130 -9.37 -18.56 -8.55
N ASP A 131 -10.40 -17.74 -8.61
CA ASP A 131 -10.42 -16.44 -9.31
C ASP A 131 -9.85 -15.31 -8.42
N ARG A 132 -8.70 -15.56 -7.82
CA ARG A 132 -8.03 -14.59 -6.94
C ARG A 132 -7.32 -13.54 -7.77
N PRO A 133 -7.50 -12.24 -7.44
CA PRO A 133 -6.63 -11.19 -7.92
C PRO A 133 -5.22 -11.38 -7.33
N TRP A 134 -4.24 -10.71 -7.92
CA TRP A 134 -2.94 -10.61 -7.30
C TRP A 134 -3.01 -9.77 -6.01
N LEU A 135 -2.32 -10.22 -4.97
CA LEU A 135 -2.37 -9.60 -3.64
C LEU A 135 -1.08 -8.87 -3.32
N ARG A 136 -1.23 -7.62 -2.93
CA ARG A 136 -0.28 -6.88 -2.13
C ARG A 136 -0.90 -6.64 -0.75
N LEU A 137 -0.23 -7.07 0.33
CA LEU A 137 -0.64 -6.73 1.69
C LEU A 137 0.22 -5.57 2.20
N GLY A 138 -0.39 -4.41 2.44
CA GLY A 138 0.26 -3.27 3.05
C GLY A 138 0.21 -3.37 4.57
N LEU A 139 1.37 -3.51 5.22
CA LEU A 139 1.51 -3.43 6.66
C LEU A 139 1.85 -2.00 7.06
N SER A 140 0.87 -1.26 7.56
CA SER A 140 1.06 0.12 8.03
C SER A 140 1.73 0.15 9.40
N THR A 141 2.42 1.25 9.72
CA THR A 141 3.11 1.46 11.01
C THR A 141 4.14 0.39 11.34
N CYS A 142 4.94 -0.04 10.36
CA CYS A 142 5.96 -1.06 10.59
C CYS A 142 7.15 -0.55 11.43
N PHE A 143 7.37 0.75 11.49
CA PHE A 143 8.54 1.35 12.15
C PHE A 143 8.17 2.19 13.35
N ASP A 144 7.15 3.02 13.20
CA ASP A 144 6.68 3.95 14.21
C ASP A 144 5.15 4.10 14.13
N CYS A 145 4.52 4.28 15.29
CA CYS A 145 3.10 4.55 15.44
C CYS A 145 2.91 5.91 16.11
N PRO A 146 1.97 6.76 15.65
CA PRO A 146 1.73 8.07 16.24
C PRO A 146 1.38 8.03 17.75
N TRP A 147 0.86 6.92 18.24
CA TRP A 147 0.40 6.73 19.62
C TRP A 147 1.29 5.81 20.46
N GLU A 148 1.86 4.78 19.82
CA GLU A 148 2.65 3.75 20.52
C GLU A 148 4.16 3.97 20.38
N GLY A 149 4.58 4.92 19.52
CA GLY A 149 5.98 5.17 19.23
C GLY A 149 6.63 4.05 18.41
N ARG A 150 7.90 3.76 18.70
CA ARG A 150 8.66 2.74 17.95
C ARG A 150 8.02 1.37 18.03
N VAL A 151 7.77 0.78 16.86
CA VAL A 151 7.19 -0.55 16.72
C VAL A 151 8.29 -1.62 16.72
N PRO A 152 8.19 -2.65 17.59
CA PRO A 152 9.14 -3.75 17.59
C PRO A 152 9.11 -4.56 16.29
N GLU A 153 10.26 -4.87 15.72
CA GLU A 153 10.37 -5.67 14.50
C GLU A 153 9.66 -7.03 14.60
N ASP A 154 9.66 -7.65 15.80
CA ASP A 154 8.99 -8.93 16.03
C ASP A 154 7.47 -8.85 15.79
N ASN A 155 6.86 -7.68 16.00
CA ASN A 155 5.45 -7.47 15.69
C ASN A 155 5.22 -7.52 14.18
N VAL A 156 6.11 -6.89 13.40
CA VAL A 156 6.08 -6.93 11.92
C VAL A 156 6.28 -8.36 11.43
N VAL A 157 7.30 -9.04 11.96
CA VAL A 157 7.62 -10.43 11.57
C VAL A 157 6.44 -11.38 11.80
N ARG A 158 5.75 -11.29 12.95
CA ARG A 158 4.55 -12.10 13.21
C ARG A 158 3.44 -11.89 12.18
N LEU A 159 3.22 -10.64 11.76
CA LEU A 159 2.20 -10.36 10.75
C LEU A 159 2.64 -10.79 9.36
N VAL A 160 3.92 -10.69 9.02
CA VAL A 160 4.48 -11.25 7.79
C VAL A 160 4.28 -12.78 7.75
N GLU A 161 4.61 -13.50 8.84
CA GLU A 161 4.39 -14.94 8.93
C GLU A 161 2.92 -15.32 8.75
N ARG A 162 2.02 -14.59 9.42
CA ARG A 162 0.59 -14.80 9.29
C ARG A 162 0.08 -14.52 7.87
N THR A 163 0.62 -13.47 7.22
CA THR A 163 0.29 -13.14 5.84
C THR A 163 0.68 -14.27 4.89
N ILE A 164 1.90 -14.78 5.00
CA ILE A 164 2.41 -15.87 4.15
C ILE A 164 1.60 -17.17 4.37
N ALA A 165 1.19 -17.45 5.61
CA ALA A 165 0.34 -18.60 5.91
C ALA A 165 -1.04 -18.50 5.22
N ALA A 166 -1.65 -17.30 5.18
CA ALA A 166 -2.94 -17.07 4.56
C ALA A 166 -2.87 -16.93 3.03
N ALA A 167 -1.78 -16.34 2.52
CA ALA A 167 -1.54 -16.06 1.11
C ALA A 167 -0.08 -16.39 0.74
N PRO A 168 0.20 -17.65 0.33
CA PRO A 168 1.58 -18.08 0.03
C PRO A 168 2.23 -17.41 -1.19
N GLU A 169 1.44 -16.75 -2.02
CA GLU A 169 1.88 -15.91 -3.14
C GLU A 169 1.42 -14.49 -2.89
N VAL A 170 2.34 -13.61 -2.47
CA VAL A 170 2.00 -12.26 -2.00
C VAL A 170 3.19 -11.31 -2.13
N GLU A 171 2.89 -10.05 -2.43
CA GLU A 171 3.81 -8.93 -2.18
C GLU A 171 3.43 -8.28 -0.84
N ILE A 172 4.40 -8.07 0.03
CA ILE A 172 4.17 -7.45 1.34
C ILE A 172 4.85 -6.07 1.33
N ALA A 173 4.05 -5.02 1.39
CA ALA A 173 4.54 -3.67 1.52
C ALA A 173 4.78 -3.33 3.00
N ILE A 174 6.01 -3.02 3.34
CA ILE A 174 6.42 -2.56 4.66
C ILE A 174 6.38 -1.04 4.66
N CYS A 175 5.44 -0.47 5.46
CA CYS A 175 5.13 0.94 5.36
C CYS A 175 5.72 1.75 6.53
N ASP A 176 6.50 2.79 6.20
CA ASP A 176 6.83 3.89 7.10
C ASP A 176 5.72 4.94 7.03
N THR A 177 4.61 4.65 7.68
CA THR A 177 3.39 5.45 7.67
C THR A 177 3.57 6.85 8.23
N THR A 178 4.51 7.02 9.16
CA THR A 178 4.76 8.30 9.84
C THR A 178 5.94 9.06 9.24
N GLY A 179 6.73 8.42 8.36
CA GLY A 179 7.98 8.97 7.86
C GLY A 179 9.08 9.09 8.91
N ARG A 180 8.95 8.39 10.06
CA ARG A 180 9.88 8.48 11.21
C ARG A 180 10.89 7.34 11.25
N ALA A 181 10.87 6.43 10.31
CA ALA A 181 11.86 5.37 10.26
C ALA A 181 13.28 5.95 10.09
N SER A 182 14.24 5.43 10.87
CA SER A 182 15.64 5.70 10.60
C SER A 182 16.19 4.74 9.54
N PRO A 183 17.20 5.14 8.75
CA PRO A 183 17.83 4.27 7.76
C PRO A 183 18.31 2.93 8.34
N ASP A 184 18.92 2.95 9.52
CA ASP A 184 19.37 1.74 10.23
C ASP A 184 18.21 0.78 10.54
N HIS A 185 17.05 1.33 10.97
CA HIS A 185 15.87 0.52 11.28
C HIS A 185 15.29 -0.09 10.00
N VAL A 186 15.24 0.68 8.91
CA VAL A 186 14.81 0.17 7.60
C VAL A 186 15.73 -0.94 7.11
N GLY A 187 17.05 -0.73 7.15
CA GLY A 187 18.04 -1.73 6.77
C GLY A 187 17.97 -3.00 7.61
N SER A 188 17.80 -2.87 8.94
CA SER A 188 17.66 -3.98 9.88
C SER A 188 16.43 -4.82 9.56
N LEU A 189 15.25 -4.21 9.54
CA LEU A 189 13.99 -4.91 9.31
C LEU A 189 13.96 -5.60 7.94
N PHE A 190 14.27 -4.87 6.85
CA PHE A 190 14.30 -5.49 5.52
C PHE A 190 15.38 -6.57 5.40
N GLY A 191 16.57 -6.35 5.95
CA GLY A 191 17.61 -7.37 5.98
C GLY A 191 17.14 -8.67 6.65
N ARG A 192 16.37 -8.58 7.73
CA ARG A 192 15.75 -9.70 8.42
C ARG A 192 14.68 -10.39 7.57
N LEU A 193 13.74 -9.61 7.00
CA LEU A 193 12.63 -10.12 6.20
C LEU A 193 13.12 -10.79 4.91
N MET A 194 14.03 -10.14 4.19
CA MET A 194 14.56 -10.64 2.93
C MET A 194 15.30 -11.97 3.09
N ARG A 195 16.16 -12.09 4.11
CA ARG A 195 16.89 -13.33 4.36
C ARG A 195 15.99 -14.50 4.76
N ARG A 196 14.87 -14.23 5.45
CA ARG A 196 14.06 -15.30 6.03
C ARG A 196 12.89 -15.72 5.14
N TYR A 197 12.30 -14.77 4.38
CA TYR A 197 11.03 -15.01 3.72
C TYR A 197 11.02 -14.71 2.22
N ALA A 198 11.96 -13.92 1.69
CA ALA A 198 11.93 -13.55 0.28
C ALA A 198 12.11 -14.80 -0.61
N SER A 199 11.23 -14.92 -1.60
CA SER A 199 11.23 -16.01 -2.58
C SER A 199 10.52 -15.53 -3.87
N PRO A 200 10.52 -16.33 -4.95
CA PRO A 200 9.72 -15.98 -6.14
C PRO A 200 8.23 -15.78 -5.88
N LYS A 201 7.69 -16.33 -4.78
CA LYS A 201 6.28 -16.23 -4.40
C LYS A 201 6.00 -15.18 -3.33
N VAL A 202 7.01 -14.82 -2.53
CA VAL A 202 6.90 -13.83 -1.47
C VAL A 202 7.89 -12.71 -1.75
N THR A 203 7.37 -11.56 -2.15
CA THR A 203 8.17 -10.38 -2.44
C THR A 203 7.89 -9.28 -1.43
N PHE A 204 8.85 -8.36 -1.27
CA PHE A 204 8.71 -7.22 -0.37
C PHE A 204 8.79 -5.92 -1.14
N ALA A 205 7.99 -4.95 -0.71
CA ALA A 205 7.99 -3.59 -1.21
C ALA A 205 8.20 -2.59 -0.06
N TYR A 206 8.79 -1.44 -0.38
CA TYR A 206 8.89 -0.32 0.55
C TYR A 206 7.88 0.77 0.18
N HIS A 207 7.09 1.19 1.16
CA HIS A 207 6.22 2.37 1.08
C HIS A 207 6.62 3.33 2.20
N GLY A 208 7.09 4.52 1.87
CA GLY A 208 7.61 5.46 2.87
C GLY A 208 7.19 6.89 2.60
N HIS A 209 6.77 7.58 3.68
CA HIS A 209 6.51 9.00 3.67
C HIS A 209 7.79 9.80 3.93
N ASP A 210 7.90 10.98 3.32
CA ASP A 210 9.07 11.85 3.42
C ASP A 210 8.91 13.00 4.44
N THR A 211 8.03 12.81 5.42
CA THR A 211 7.67 13.79 6.46
C THR A 211 8.89 14.44 7.13
N TYR A 212 9.97 13.68 7.28
CA TYR A 212 11.22 14.13 7.93
C TYR A 212 12.42 14.13 6.98
N ASN A 213 12.21 14.18 5.67
CA ASN A 213 13.26 14.18 4.64
C ASN A 213 14.17 12.95 4.67
N LEU A 214 13.65 11.80 5.10
CA LEU A 214 14.36 10.52 5.14
C LEU A 214 13.80 9.51 4.13
N GLY A 215 12.71 9.83 3.43
CA GLY A 215 12.00 8.90 2.54
C GLY A 215 12.90 8.31 1.46
N VAL A 216 13.67 9.14 0.76
CA VAL A 216 14.62 8.69 -0.28
C VAL A 216 15.77 7.89 0.33
N THR A 217 16.33 8.35 1.45
CA THR A 217 17.42 7.62 2.14
C THR A 217 16.94 6.25 2.59
N ASN A 218 15.75 6.17 3.16
CA ASN A 218 15.13 4.92 3.58
C ASN A 218 14.82 3.97 2.40
N ALA A 219 14.38 4.52 1.26
CA ALA A 219 14.19 3.73 0.04
C ALA A 219 15.51 3.13 -0.46
N ILE A 220 16.63 3.87 -0.38
CA ILE A 220 17.96 3.37 -0.72
C ILE A 220 18.39 2.26 0.25
N GLU A 221 18.13 2.38 1.55
CA GLU A 221 18.45 1.32 2.52
C GLU A 221 17.60 0.05 2.29
N ALA A 222 16.31 0.20 1.98
CA ALA A 222 15.47 -0.92 1.56
C ALA A 222 16.03 -1.60 0.29
N TYR A 223 16.43 -0.83 -0.70
CA TYR A 223 17.07 -1.34 -1.92
C TYR A 223 18.37 -2.10 -1.62
N LYS A 224 19.26 -1.57 -0.78
CA LYS A 224 20.50 -2.23 -0.35
C LYS A 224 20.21 -3.55 0.36
N ALA A 225 19.13 -3.61 1.13
CA ALA A 225 18.67 -4.84 1.79
C ALA A 225 18.07 -5.87 0.82
N GLY A 226 17.86 -5.54 -0.45
CA GLY A 226 17.38 -6.46 -1.49
C GLY A 226 15.98 -6.16 -2.03
N VAL A 227 15.28 -5.16 -1.52
CA VAL A 227 13.97 -4.75 -2.05
C VAL A 227 14.10 -4.22 -3.47
N ARG A 228 13.13 -4.57 -4.33
CA ARG A 228 13.11 -4.15 -5.74
C ARG A 228 11.80 -3.47 -6.15
N VAL A 229 10.86 -3.33 -5.23
CA VAL A 229 9.59 -2.64 -5.44
C VAL A 229 9.50 -1.49 -4.44
N ILE A 230 9.36 -0.26 -4.95
CA ILE A 230 9.33 0.95 -4.13
C ILE A 230 8.16 1.82 -4.59
N ASP A 231 7.38 2.33 -3.65
CA ASP A 231 6.34 3.29 -3.95
C ASP A 231 6.93 4.69 -4.10
N GLY A 232 6.44 5.42 -5.07
CA GLY A 232 6.77 6.81 -5.30
C GLY A 232 5.52 7.59 -5.69
N ALA A 233 5.48 8.85 -5.34
CA ALA A 233 4.37 9.74 -5.68
C ALA A 233 4.87 10.94 -6.46
N ALA A 234 4.31 11.16 -7.64
CA ALA A 234 4.63 12.31 -8.46
C ALA A 234 4.41 13.62 -7.69
N GLY A 235 5.36 14.53 -7.80
CA GLY A 235 5.31 15.82 -7.13
C GLY A 235 5.49 15.76 -5.61
N GLY A 236 5.88 14.61 -5.04
CA GLY A 236 5.97 14.41 -3.60
C GLY A 236 4.59 14.43 -2.91
N LEU A 237 3.52 14.17 -3.66
CA LEU A 237 2.16 14.12 -3.11
C LEU A 237 1.99 12.89 -2.23
N GLY A 238 1.51 13.11 -1.02
CA GLY A 238 1.29 12.01 -0.08
C GLY A 238 1.01 12.54 1.31
N GLY A 239 0.93 11.64 2.24
CA GLY A 239 0.70 11.95 3.63
C GLY A 239 -0.38 11.06 4.24
N CYS A 240 -0.16 10.72 5.51
CA CYS A 240 -1.13 10.00 6.30
C CYS A 240 -1.96 11.00 7.11
N PRO A 241 -3.28 10.83 7.24
CA PRO A 241 -4.09 11.66 8.14
C PRO A 241 -3.58 11.69 9.59
N PHE A 242 -2.80 10.69 9.98
CA PHE A 242 -2.21 10.54 11.32
C PHE A 242 -0.73 10.93 11.40
N ALA A 243 -0.13 11.35 10.29
CA ALA A 243 1.25 11.83 10.21
C ALA A 243 1.25 13.08 9.34
N PRO A 244 1.15 14.26 9.93
CA PRO A 244 1.21 15.50 9.17
C PRO A 244 2.56 15.58 8.46
N GLY A 245 2.48 15.67 7.14
CA GLY A 245 3.61 15.91 6.25
C GLY A 245 3.89 17.39 6.10
#